data_32c6b55b7888d8245816e69c6fe58726
#
_entry.id   32c6b55b7888d8245816e69c6fe58726
#
_cell.length_a   1.000
_cell.length_b   1.000
_cell.length_c   1.000
_cell.angle_alpha   90.00
_cell.angle_beta   90.00
_cell.angle_gamma   90.00
#
_symmetry.space_group_name_H-M   'P 1'
#
loop_
_entity.id
_entity.type
_entity.pdbx_description
1 polymer ?
#
loop_
_entity_poly.entity_id
_entity_poly.type
_entity_poly.pdbx_seq_one_letter_code
_entity_poly.pdbx_strand_id
1 'polypeptide(L)'
;MKLMRAVVVSAGLWFGGFAQAMPIVDLDGVPMLTTDTAAIQAAITRASDNPRVFAVPQHVARTIADGRWSQEGDMAVWRLRVFSAGAAQLALQLEAIALPEGSRLGWHAPDGSVTHRYPNHTDGLWWSPFLPGEWGVLELRVPVNHMSSAQLEVVAVNHAFQDTETVSAKAADPCNIDAACPQGNDWTVQARATVRLTIANSALCSGTLMDNTAHDRRPLILTANHCGITTNNARSVTALFNYARSGCDSGTASLNDIVEGARRLGVSTEADTTLIELTSTIPPAFGARYAAWNARPPSEAIPQQGAALHHPDGDVRKISLYVTPARTRENVSVSSGLLSGFDVDAWVVNWQQGTTQQGSSGGGLFNESGALVGVLSGGTASCQNPNGDDFFGRLERAFSTSTAIANNLDPVNGGTARLSSATGGSGDGLPPLADGGGGSGLSLLALMTALLAGRRVLAGPARAQ
;
A
#
# COMPACT_ATOMS: atom_id res chain seq x y z
N MET A 1 -21.78 -21.15 65.98
CA MET A 1 -21.87 -21.94 64.75
C MET A 1 -22.15 -21.00 63.59
N LYS A 2 -21.11 -20.64 62.83
CA LYS A 2 -21.21 -19.86 61.59
C LYS A 2 -20.57 -20.69 60.48
N LEU A 3 -21.36 -21.12 59.50
CA LEU A 3 -20.87 -21.82 58.32
C LEU A 3 -20.16 -20.82 57.41
N MET A 4 -18.91 -21.10 57.11
CA MET A 4 -18.15 -20.48 56.02
C MET A 4 -18.44 -21.21 54.72
N ARG A 5 -19.00 -20.53 53.72
CA ARG A 5 -19.10 -21.01 52.35
C ARG A 5 -17.79 -20.73 51.62
N ALA A 6 -17.12 -21.77 51.16
CA ALA A 6 -15.96 -21.66 50.30
C ALA A 6 -16.41 -21.30 48.86
N VAL A 7 -15.88 -20.21 48.32
CA VAL A 7 -15.98 -19.85 46.90
C VAL A 7 -14.79 -20.45 46.19
N VAL A 8 -15.03 -21.38 45.28
CA VAL A 8 -14.04 -21.93 44.37
C VAL A 8 -13.90 -20.96 43.22
N VAL A 9 -12.76 -20.26 43.16
CA VAL A 9 -12.37 -19.45 42.00
C VAL A 9 -11.58 -20.35 41.04
N SER A 10 -12.18 -20.72 39.91
CA SER A 10 -11.48 -21.41 38.84
C SER A 10 -10.55 -20.41 38.10
N ALA A 11 -9.24 -20.55 38.31
CA ALA A 11 -8.21 -19.84 37.55
C ALA A 11 -8.14 -20.42 36.15
N GLY A 12 -8.68 -19.71 35.19
CA GLY A 12 -8.46 -19.97 33.75
C GLY A 12 -7.01 -19.63 33.40
N LEU A 13 -6.24 -20.65 33.03
CA LEU A 13 -4.89 -20.47 32.48
C LEU A 13 -5.01 -19.84 31.09
N TRP A 14 -4.77 -18.53 31.01
CA TRP A 14 -4.47 -17.84 29.77
C TRP A 14 -3.03 -18.15 29.39
N PHE A 15 -2.81 -18.96 28.36
CA PHE A 15 -1.52 -19.04 27.68
C PHE A 15 -1.35 -17.76 26.83
N GLY A 16 -0.95 -16.69 27.50
CA GLY A 16 -0.34 -15.53 26.83
C GLY A 16 1.06 -15.95 26.42
N GLY A 17 1.30 -16.10 25.11
CA GLY A 17 2.65 -16.23 24.59
C GLY A 17 3.42 -14.97 24.92
N PHE A 18 4.24 -15.02 25.97
CA PHE A 18 5.24 -14.00 26.24
C PHE A 18 6.22 -13.98 25.07
N ALA A 19 6.23 -12.88 24.30
CA ALA A 19 7.38 -12.55 23.49
C ALA A 19 8.56 -12.44 24.48
N GLN A 20 9.41 -13.46 24.52
CA GLN A 20 10.64 -13.38 25.31
C GLN A 20 11.47 -12.25 24.70
N ALA A 21 11.68 -11.19 25.47
CA ALA A 21 12.69 -10.20 25.15
C ALA A 21 14.02 -10.96 24.93
N MET A 22 14.66 -10.74 23.78
CA MET A 22 15.98 -11.32 23.56
C MET A 22 16.92 -10.77 24.64
N PRO A 23 17.82 -11.59 25.20
CA PRO A 23 18.80 -11.10 26.16
C PRO A 23 19.65 -10.00 25.52
N ILE A 24 20.08 -9.02 26.32
CA ILE A 24 21.05 -8.00 25.93
C ILE A 24 22.23 -8.72 25.28
N VAL A 25 22.41 -8.49 23.98
CA VAL A 25 23.44 -9.16 23.19
C VAL A 25 24.78 -8.49 23.52
N ASP A 26 25.78 -9.28 23.90
CA ASP A 26 27.17 -8.78 23.97
C ASP A 26 27.62 -8.34 22.57
N LEU A 27 27.79 -7.04 22.41
CA LEU A 27 28.20 -6.41 21.15
C LEU A 27 29.69 -6.02 21.16
N ASP A 28 30.46 -6.40 22.19
CA ASP A 28 31.88 -6.10 22.27
C ASP A 28 32.65 -6.73 21.10
N GLY A 29 33.40 -5.89 20.40
CA GLY A 29 34.16 -6.27 19.22
C GLY A 29 33.33 -6.62 17.96
N VAL A 30 32.00 -6.42 17.96
CA VAL A 30 31.19 -6.51 16.74
C VAL A 30 31.50 -5.29 15.86
N PRO A 31 31.90 -5.49 14.59
CA PRO A 31 32.16 -4.38 13.67
C PRO A 31 30.94 -3.46 13.49
N MET A 32 31.23 -2.18 13.20
CA MET A 32 30.21 -1.18 12.93
C MET A 32 30.35 -0.66 11.50
N LEU A 33 29.30 -0.80 10.71
CA LEU A 33 29.09 -0.10 9.46
C LEU A 33 28.57 1.30 9.80
N THR A 34 29.33 2.34 9.49
CA THR A 34 28.90 3.73 9.67
C THR A 34 28.67 4.36 8.31
N THR A 35 27.55 5.07 8.15
CA THR A 35 27.26 5.84 6.95
C THR A 35 28.11 7.10 6.86
N ASP A 36 28.33 7.59 5.64
CA ASP A 36 28.98 8.90 5.42
C ASP A 36 27.96 10.02 5.69
N THR A 37 28.18 10.72 6.80
CA THR A 37 27.31 11.82 7.25
C THR A 37 27.23 12.97 6.24
N ALA A 38 28.33 13.28 5.54
CA ALA A 38 28.32 14.35 4.53
C ALA A 38 27.52 13.96 3.30
N ALA A 39 27.65 12.71 2.83
CA ALA A 39 26.87 12.18 1.72
C ALA A 39 25.37 12.10 2.07
N ILE A 40 25.03 11.69 3.29
CA ILE A 40 23.66 11.68 3.80
C ILE A 40 23.08 13.10 3.83
N GLN A 41 23.81 14.06 4.40
CA GLN A 41 23.34 15.45 4.48
C GLN A 41 23.12 16.07 3.10
N ALA A 42 24.02 15.80 2.15
CA ALA A 42 23.86 16.25 0.77
C ALA A 42 22.63 15.58 0.09
N ALA A 43 22.36 14.32 0.38
CA ALA A 43 21.18 13.64 -0.12
C ALA A 43 19.88 14.19 0.49
N ILE A 44 19.86 14.45 1.80
CA ILE A 44 18.73 15.10 2.49
C ILE A 44 18.45 16.48 1.89
N THR A 45 19.49 17.31 1.69
CA THR A 45 19.34 18.64 1.09
C THR A 45 18.70 18.55 -0.30
N ARG A 46 19.10 17.59 -1.12
CA ARG A 46 18.47 17.38 -2.43
C ARG A 46 17.03 16.86 -2.34
N ALA A 47 16.71 16.13 -1.28
CA ALA A 47 15.38 15.53 -1.07
C ALA A 47 14.41 16.47 -0.35
N SER A 48 14.91 17.51 0.35
CA SER A 48 14.12 18.38 1.25
C SER A 48 12.98 19.12 0.55
N ASP A 49 13.13 19.40 -0.76
CA ASP A 49 12.10 20.08 -1.54
C ASP A 49 10.98 19.10 -2.00
N ASN A 50 11.14 17.81 -1.73
CA ASN A 50 10.15 16.79 -2.05
C ASN A 50 9.56 16.18 -0.76
N PRO A 51 8.42 16.67 -0.28
CA PRO A 51 7.81 16.20 0.96
C PRO A 51 7.36 14.73 0.94
N ARG A 52 7.38 14.08 -0.23
CA ARG A 52 7.15 12.63 -0.32
C ARG A 52 8.34 11.81 0.14
N VAL A 53 9.55 12.40 0.17
CA VAL A 53 10.78 11.71 0.55
C VAL A 53 11.03 11.95 2.03
N PHE A 54 11.06 10.91 2.81
CA PHE A 54 11.30 10.94 4.25
C PHE A 54 12.60 10.24 4.64
N ALA A 55 13.21 9.50 3.71
CA ALA A 55 14.46 8.79 3.92
C ALA A 55 15.34 8.86 2.67
N VAL A 56 16.65 8.75 2.86
CA VAL A 56 17.63 8.69 1.77
C VAL A 56 18.48 7.43 1.90
N PRO A 57 18.61 6.61 0.82
CA PRO A 57 19.50 5.47 0.82
C PRO A 57 20.95 5.91 0.65
N GLN A 58 21.84 5.32 1.43
CA GLN A 58 23.27 5.31 1.14
C GLN A 58 23.69 3.90 0.70
N HIS A 59 24.15 3.78 -0.54
CA HIS A 59 24.68 2.52 -1.04
C HIS A 59 25.96 2.15 -0.33
N VAL A 60 26.03 0.88 0.08
CA VAL A 60 27.18 0.26 0.71
C VAL A 60 27.38 -1.10 0.05
N ALA A 61 28.56 -1.70 0.21
CA ALA A 61 28.80 -3.06 -0.23
C ALA A 61 29.42 -3.79 0.96
N ARG A 62 28.61 -4.45 1.77
CA ARG A 62 29.06 -5.23 2.93
C ARG A 62 28.52 -6.63 2.85
N THR A 63 29.41 -7.57 3.04
CA THR A 63 29.10 -8.98 2.98
C THR A 63 29.24 -9.63 4.36
N ILE A 64 29.00 -10.92 4.42
CA ILE A 64 29.19 -11.71 5.64
C ILE A 64 30.62 -11.64 6.19
N ALA A 65 31.60 -11.23 5.37
CA ALA A 65 33.00 -11.04 5.82
C ALA A 65 33.18 -9.77 6.68
N ASP A 66 32.27 -8.83 6.60
CA ASP A 66 32.37 -7.54 7.31
C ASP A 66 31.82 -7.57 8.75
N GLY A 67 31.16 -8.64 9.14
CA GLY A 67 30.67 -8.82 10.51
C GLY A 67 31.51 -9.77 11.33
N ARG A 68 31.04 -10.09 12.52
CA ARG A 68 31.74 -11.00 13.45
C ARG A 68 30.91 -12.24 13.73
N TRP A 69 31.56 -13.39 13.61
CA TRP A 69 31.02 -14.69 14.02
C TRP A 69 31.33 -14.96 15.48
N SER A 70 30.37 -15.54 16.18
CA SER A 70 30.50 -16.16 17.50
C SER A 70 29.75 -17.49 17.50
N GLN A 71 29.92 -18.32 18.52
CA GLN A 71 29.16 -19.56 18.66
C GLN A 71 28.30 -19.52 19.92
N GLU A 72 27.03 -19.86 19.77
CA GLU A 72 26.05 -19.96 20.84
C GLU A 72 25.38 -21.34 20.77
N GLY A 73 25.87 -22.28 21.56
CA GLY A 73 25.44 -23.68 21.52
C GLY A 73 25.74 -24.34 20.16
N ASP A 74 24.71 -24.82 19.48
CA ASP A 74 24.76 -25.45 18.17
C ASP A 74 24.61 -24.45 16.99
N MET A 75 24.48 -23.16 17.30
CA MET A 75 24.35 -22.10 16.31
C MET A 75 25.64 -21.27 16.20
N ALA A 76 26.06 -21.02 14.99
CA ALA A 76 26.98 -19.93 14.64
C ALA A 76 26.16 -18.65 14.49
N VAL A 77 26.61 -17.58 15.14
CA VAL A 77 25.91 -16.30 15.18
C VAL A 77 26.80 -15.21 14.61
N TRP A 78 26.37 -14.63 13.52
CA TRP A 78 27.04 -13.50 12.89
C TRP A 78 26.31 -12.21 13.21
N ARG A 79 27.08 -11.13 13.48
CA ARG A 79 26.54 -9.82 13.81
C ARG A 79 27.31 -8.70 13.11
N LEU A 80 26.56 -7.68 12.68
CA LEU A 80 27.06 -6.40 12.17
C LEU A 80 26.24 -5.29 12.81
N ARG A 81 26.93 -4.32 13.43
CA ARG A 81 26.26 -3.07 13.88
C ARG A 81 26.18 -2.10 12.71
N VAL A 82 25.08 -1.37 12.62
CA VAL A 82 24.88 -0.32 11.60
C VAL A 82 24.53 0.97 12.29
N PHE A 83 25.21 2.04 11.93
CA PHE A 83 25.04 3.36 12.52
C PHE A 83 24.94 4.44 11.43
N SER A 84 23.98 5.37 11.59
CA SER A 84 23.83 6.55 10.75
C SER A 84 23.46 7.76 11.59
N ALA A 85 24.39 8.68 11.76
CA ALA A 85 24.24 9.84 12.64
C ALA A 85 23.07 10.73 12.22
N GLY A 86 22.22 11.12 13.16
CA GLY A 86 21.06 11.99 12.94
C GLY A 86 19.85 11.27 12.34
N ALA A 87 19.88 9.94 12.17
CA ALA A 87 18.73 9.20 11.68
C ALA A 87 17.61 9.17 12.74
N ALA A 88 16.40 9.51 12.34
CA ALA A 88 15.21 9.25 13.14
C ALA A 88 14.90 7.74 13.18
N GLN A 89 15.12 7.07 12.04
CA GLN A 89 14.95 5.63 11.89
C GLN A 89 15.92 5.08 10.84
N LEU A 90 16.25 3.78 10.93
CA LEU A 90 17.10 3.07 9.98
C LEU A 90 16.41 1.85 9.40
N ALA A 91 16.60 1.60 8.11
CA ALA A 91 16.26 0.36 7.45
C ALA A 91 17.41 -0.12 6.55
N LEU A 92 17.38 -1.39 6.16
CA LEU A 92 18.40 -2.02 5.32
C LEU A 92 17.81 -2.54 4.03
N GLN A 93 18.57 -2.42 2.96
CA GLN A 93 18.39 -3.23 1.76
C GLN A 93 19.44 -4.34 1.77
N LEU A 94 18.96 -5.57 1.75
CA LEU A 94 19.79 -6.76 1.66
C LEU A 94 19.50 -7.48 0.36
N GLU A 95 20.55 -7.96 -0.31
CA GLU A 95 20.48 -8.74 -1.54
C GLU A 95 21.39 -9.97 -1.44
N ALA A 96 21.34 -10.83 -2.45
CA ALA A 96 22.14 -12.05 -2.49
C ALA A 96 22.05 -12.89 -1.21
N ILE A 97 20.85 -12.97 -0.62
CA ILE A 97 20.61 -13.72 0.60
C ILE A 97 20.42 -15.20 0.24
N ALA A 98 21.34 -16.06 0.70
CA ALA A 98 21.20 -17.50 0.65
C ALA A 98 21.43 -18.05 2.06
N LEU A 99 20.39 -18.51 2.71
CA LEU A 99 20.42 -18.99 4.09
C LEU A 99 20.17 -20.50 4.11
N PRO A 100 21.06 -21.28 4.77
CA PRO A 100 20.84 -22.70 5.01
C PRO A 100 19.56 -22.97 5.80
N GLU A 101 19.04 -24.17 5.69
CA GLU A 101 17.89 -24.61 6.49
C GLU A 101 18.18 -24.46 8.00
N GLY A 102 17.19 -24.02 8.76
CA GLY A 102 17.33 -23.74 10.21
C GLY A 102 17.94 -22.38 10.53
N SER A 103 18.33 -21.59 9.53
CA SER A 103 18.86 -20.23 9.75
C SER A 103 17.78 -19.24 10.11
N ARG A 104 18.20 -18.15 10.80
CA ARG A 104 17.35 -17.01 11.15
C ARG A 104 18.11 -15.73 10.93
N LEU A 105 17.53 -14.81 10.18
CA LEU A 105 18.07 -13.46 9.98
C LEU A 105 17.12 -12.45 10.62
N GLY A 106 17.68 -11.50 11.35
CA GLY A 106 16.92 -10.47 12.06
C GLY A 106 17.60 -9.10 12.03
N TRP A 107 16.80 -8.06 12.07
CA TRP A 107 17.19 -6.67 12.22
C TRP A 107 16.64 -6.16 13.54
N HIS A 108 17.51 -5.76 14.47
CA HIS A 108 17.17 -5.53 15.87
C HIS A 108 17.53 -4.13 16.32
N ALA A 109 16.66 -3.51 17.12
CA ALA A 109 17.05 -2.37 17.94
C ALA A 109 18.13 -2.83 18.95
N PRO A 110 19.07 -1.94 19.35
CA PRO A 110 20.21 -2.29 20.19
C PRO A 110 19.84 -2.89 21.54
N ASP A 111 18.71 -2.47 22.09
CA ASP A 111 18.16 -2.93 23.37
C ASP A 111 17.25 -4.17 23.22
N GLY A 112 17.06 -4.65 21.99
CA GLY A 112 16.17 -5.77 21.68
C GLY A 112 14.69 -5.45 21.76
N SER A 113 14.30 -4.19 22.00
CA SER A 113 12.89 -3.76 22.12
C SER A 113 12.10 -3.94 20.84
N VAL A 114 12.75 -3.85 19.67
CA VAL A 114 12.16 -4.05 18.36
C VAL A 114 13.00 -5.06 17.57
N THR A 115 12.32 -6.02 16.97
CA THR A 115 12.97 -7.06 16.14
C THR A 115 12.15 -7.31 14.89
N HIS A 116 12.78 -7.17 13.73
CA HIS A 116 12.23 -7.55 12.43
C HIS A 116 12.92 -8.81 11.94
N ARG A 117 12.15 -9.78 11.47
CA ARG A 117 12.67 -11.06 10.96
C ARG A 117 12.55 -11.13 9.46
N TYR A 118 13.58 -11.68 8.82
CA TYR A 118 13.58 -11.99 7.40
C TYR A 118 12.49 -13.03 7.09
N PRO A 119 11.60 -12.77 6.12
CA PRO A 119 10.57 -13.72 5.71
C PRO A 119 11.20 -14.88 4.90
N ASN A 120 10.85 -16.11 5.23
CA ASN A 120 11.43 -17.32 4.61
C ASN A 120 11.06 -17.54 3.13
N HIS A 121 10.30 -16.67 2.52
CA HIS A 121 9.78 -16.80 1.15
C HIS A 121 10.22 -15.68 0.20
N THR A 122 11.26 -14.96 0.53
CA THR A 122 11.86 -13.98 -0.39
C THR A 122 12.88 -14.68 -1.30
N ASP A 123 13.17 -14.07 -2.41
CA ASP A 123 14.09 -14.60 -3.43
C ASP A 123 15.50 -14.00 -3.31
N GLY A 124 15.99 -13.85 -2.12
CA GLY A 124 17.31 -13.32 -1.85
C GLY A 124 17.38 -11.79 -1.78
N LEU A 125 16.22 -11.12 -1.65
CA LEU A 125 16.10 -9.68 -1.43
C LEU A 125 15.30 -9.42 -0.16
N TRP A 126 15.74 -8.46 0.64
CA TRP A 126 14.98 -7.97 1.78
C TRP A 126 15.14 -6.46 1.95
N TRP A 127 14.01 -5.79 2.01
CA TRP A 127 13.90 -4.40 2.45
C TRP A 127 13.39 -4.44 3.89
N SER A 128 14.28 -4.29 4.85
CA SER A 128 13.88 -4.40 6.25
C SER A 128 12.88 -3.30 6.60
N PRO A 129 11.95 -3.55 7.53
CA PRO A 129 11.24 -2.48 8.20
C PRO A 129 12.20 -1.52 8.91
N PHE A 130 11.73 -0.30 9.22
CA PHE A 130 12.51 0.67 9.95
C PHE A 130 12.65 0.30 11.43
N LEU A 131 13.85 0.51 11.98
CA LEU A 131 14.10 0.56 13.41
C LEU A 131 14.19 2.02 13.88
N PRO A 132 13.65 2.37 15.04
CA PRO A 132 13.79 3.70 15.60
C PRO A 132 15.25 3.98 15.99
N GLY A 133 15.68 5.25 15.78
CA GLY A 133 16.98 5.75 16.19
C GLY A 133 18.10 5.57 15.17
N GLU A 134 19.32 5.89 15.63
CA GLU A 134 20.51 6.06 14.78
C GLU A 134 21.26 4.76 14.51
N TRP A 135 20.95 3.64 15.16
CA TRP A 135 21.68 2.40 14.98
C TRP A 135 20.87 1.14 15.29
N GLY A 136 21.32 0.04 14.70
CA GLY A 136 20.72 -1.28 14.88
C GLY A 136 21.74 -2.39 14.72
N VAL A 137 21.30 -3.64 14.93
CA VAL A 137 22.11 -4.86 14.83
C VAL A 137 21.48 -5.79 13.80
N LEU A 138 22.23 -6.10 12.75
CA LEU A 138 21.88 -7.18 11.84
C LEU A 138 22.48 -8.47 12.41
N GLU A 139 21.63 -9.46 12.70
CA GLU A 139 22.01 -10.75 13.27
C GLU A 139 21.60 -11.89 12.36
N LEU A 140 22.53 -12.75 12.02
CA LEU A 140 22.31 -14.02 11.32
C LEU A 140 22.69 -15.19 12.21
N ARG A 141 21.77 -16.10 12.42
CA ARG A 141 21.99 -17.38 13.11
C ARG A 141 21.89 -18.52 12.13
N VAL A 142 22.91 -19.36 12.07
CA VAL A 142 22.95 -20.57 11.24
C VAL A 142 23.42 -21.76 12.05
N PRO A 143 22.96 -22.99 11.74
CA PRO A 143 23.57 -24.19 12.33
C PRO A 143 25.08 -24.22 12.07
N VAL A 144 25.91 -24.54 13.06
CA VAL A 144 27.39 -24.45 12.97
C VAL A 144 27.94 -25.20 11.74
N ASN A 145 27.39 -26.36 11.42
CA ASN A 145 27.80 -27.19 10.29
C ASN A 145 27.44 -26.59 8.91
N HIS A 146 26.62 -25.53 8.86
CA HIS A 146 26.17 -24.86 7.65
C HIS A 146 26.70 -23.42 7.51
N MET A 147 27.54 -22.95 8.44
CA MET A 147 28.07 -21.60 8.49
C MET A 147 28.71 -21.14 7.16
N SER A 148 29.47 -22.03 6.50
CA SER A 148 30.20 -21.70 5.28
C SER A 148 29.33 -21.55 4.03
N SER A 149 28.06 -21.99 4.08
CA SER A 149 27.13 -21.90 2.95
C SER A 149 26.19 -20.68 3.05
N ALA A 150 26.25 -19.92 4.14
CA ALA A 150 25.47 -18.70 4.29
C ALA A 150 26.02 -17.57 3.41
N GLN A 151 25.12 -16.85 2.74
CA GLN A 151 25.43 -15.67 1.92
C GLN A 151 24.51 -14.52 2.29
N LEU A 152 25.08 -13.33 2.38
CA LEU A 152 24.37 -12.11 2.74
C LEU A 152 25.15 -10.90 2.23
N GLU A 153 24.44 -9.95 1.61
CA GLU A 153 24.98 -8.66 1.19
C GLU A 153 24.08 -7.52 1.68
N VAL A 154 24.67 -6.54 2.38
CA VAL A 154 24.01 -5.27 2.73
C VAL A 154 24.35 -4.28 1.61
N VAL A 155 23.34 -3.93 0.81
CA VAL A 155 23.48 -3.08 -0.38
C VAL A 155 23.28 -1.61 -0.06
N ALA A 156 22.34 -1.30 0.84
CA ALA A 156 22.11 0.07 1.27
C ALA A 156 21.66 0.15 2.73
N VAL A 157 21.97 1.28 3.33
CA VAL A 157 21.41 1.75 4.60
C VAL A 157 20.46 2.90 4.28
N ASN A 158 19.18 2.77 4.59
CA ASN A 158 18.20 3.83 4.45
C ASN A 158 18.18 4.67 5.73
N HIS A 159 18.61 5.92 5.61
CA HIS A 159 18.58 6.92 6.65
C HIS A 159 17.27 7.70 6.57
N ALA A 160 16.32 7.43 7.46
CA ALA A 160 15.13 8.25 7.60
C ALA A 160 15.47 9.50 8.42
N PHE A 161 15.32 10.66 7.81
CA PHE A 161 15.51 11.96 8.46
C PHE A 161 14.19 12.49 9.06
N GLN A 162 13.08 11.80 8.80
CA GLN A 162 11.79 11.97 9.46
C GLN A 162 11.32 10.61 9.94
N ASP A 163 10.72 10.57 11.12
CA ASP A 163 10.11 9.37 11.64
C ASP A 163 8.90 8.98 10.78
N THR A 164 8.77 7.71 10.44
CA THR A 164 7.63 7.19 9.65
C THR A 164 6.29 7.38 10.37
N GLU A 165 6.27 7.37 11.70
CA GLU A 165 5.07 7.73 12.48
C GLU A 165 4.78 9.22 12.36
N THR A 166 5.81 10.08 12.43
CA THR A 166 5.67 11.52 12.24
C THR A 166 5.27 11.86 10.80
N VAL A 167 5.84 11.17 9.79
CA VAL A 167 5.43 11.30 8.39
C VAL A 167 3.99 10.81 8.21
N SER A 168 3.61 9.71 8.87
CA SER A 168 2.23 9.21 8.87
C SER A 168 1.28 10.07 9.70
N ALA A 169 1.80 10.83 10.66
CA ALA A 169 1.05 11.78 11.48
C ALA A 169 1.05 13.21 10.90
N LYS A 170 1.80 13.44 9.79
CA LYS A 170 1.76 14.72 9.11
C LYS A 170 0.38 14.91 8.53
N ALA A 171 -0.36 15.84 9.10
CA ALA A 171 -1.71 16.14 8.65
C ALA A 171 -1.62 16.84 7.29
N ALA A 172 -2.42 16.38 6.35
CA ALA A 172 -2.69 17.13 5.12
C ALA A 172 -3.26 18.53 5.47
N ASP A 173 -3.07 19.48 4.57
CA ASP A 173 -3.62 20.82 4.73
C ASP A 173 -5.13 20.77 5.02
N PRO A 174 -5.69 21.71 5.81
CA PRO A 174 -7.03 21.59 6.40
C PRO A 174 -8.18 21.61 5.39
N CYS A 175 -7.94 21.94 4.12
CA CYS A 175 -8.99 21.83 3.10
C CYS A 175 -9.14 20.41 2.53
N ASN A 176 -8.26 19.47 2.89
CA ASN A 176 -8.42 18.06 2.55
C ASN A 176 -9.50 17.42 3.43
N ILE A 177 -10.39 16.65 2.82
CA ILE A 177 -11.55 16.06 3.48
C ILE A 177 -11.27 14.58 3.76
N ASP A 178 -11.46 14.14 5.02
CA ASP A 178 -11.35 12.72 5.33
C ASP A 178 -12.35 11.90 4.52
N ALA A 179 -11.91 10.79 3.93
CA ALA A 179 -12.80 9.89 3.21
C ALA A 179 -13.91 9.30 4.10
N ALA A 180 -13.75 9.40 5.42
CA ALA A 180 -14.77 9.01 6.41
C ALA A 180 -15.84 10.09 6.66
N CYS A 181 -15.71 11.29 6.06
CA CYS A 181 -16.72 12.35 6.11
C CYS A 181 -17.91 12.02 5.19
N PRO A 182 -19.06 12.69 5.36
CA PRO A 182 -20.26 12.47 4.55
C PRO A 182 -20.02 12.51 3.02
N GLN A 183 -19.04 13.28 2.57
CA GLN A 183 -18.61 13.34 1.16
C GLN A 183 -18.12 12.00 0.61
N GLY A 184 -17.64 11.12 1.48
CA GLY A 184 -17.15 9.78 1.12
C GLY A 184 -18.22 8.68 1.10
N ASN A 185 -19.46 8.96 1.54
CA ASN A 185 -20.49 7.93 1.71
C ASN A 185 -20.80 7.14 0.43
N ASP A 186 -20.82 7.82 -0.72
CA ASP A 186 -21.10 7.19 -2.01
C ASP A 186 -19.84 6.55 -2.66
N TRP A 187 -18.67 6.68 -2.01
CA TRP A 187 -17.37 6.28 -2.54
C TRP A 187 -16.69 5.17 -1.72
N THR A 188 -17.45 4.42 -0.95
CA THR A 188 -16.92 3.43 0.00
C THR A 188 -16.13 2.31 -0.66
N VAL A 189 -16.50 1.89 -1.88
CA VAL A 189 -15.77 0.88 -2.65
C VAL A 189 -14.43 1.42 -3.11
N GLN A 190 -14.44 2.60 -3.73
CA GLN A 190 -13.24 3.28 -4.22
C GLN A 190 -12.30 3.61 -3.06
N ALA A 191 -12.87 4.00 -1.92
CA ALA A 191 -12.12 4.21 -0.70
C ALA A 191 -11.41 2.93 -0.23
N ARG A 192 -12.07 1.78 -0.23
CA ARG A 192 -11.46 0.50 0.14
C ARG A 192 -10.53 -0.08 -0.92
N ALA A 193 -10.55 0.45 -2.13
CA ALA A 193 -9.59 0.14 -3.18
C ALA A 193 -8.33 1.02 -3.11
N THR A 194 -8.39 2.19 -2.47
CA THR A 194 -7.28 3.12 -2.39
C THR A 194 -6.29 2.71 -1.31
N VAL A 195 -5.00 2.71 -1.66
CA VAL A 195 -3.89 2.35 -0.79
C VAL A 195 -2.84 3.45 -0.73
N ARG A 196 -2.16 3.57 0.41
CA ARG A 196 -0.93 4.36 0.51
C ARG A 196 0.25 3.46 0.13
N LEU A 197 1.09 3.94 -0.76
CA LEU A 197 2.29 3.23 -1.18
C LEU A 197 3.54 3.84 -0.53
N THR A 198 4.42 2.98 -0.04
CA THR A 198 5.80 3.33 0.30
C THR A 198 6.73 2.64 -0.69
N ILE A 199 7.68 3.37 -1.26
CA ILE A 199 8.55 2.89 -2.34
C ILE A 199 10.00 3.05 -1.92
N ALA A 200 10.81 2.01 -2.07
CA ALA A 200 12.23 1.95 -1.70
C ALA A 200 12.49 2.42 -0.24
N ASN A 201 11.52 2.22 0.66
CA ASN A 201 11.57 2.72 2.03
C ASN A 201 11.96 4.21 2.11
N SER A 202 11.58 5.04 1.15
CA SER A 202 12.04 6.43 1.07
C SER A 202 11.01 7.42 0.57
N ALA A 203 10.01 7.00 -0.20
CA ALA A 203 9.04 7.88 -0.82
C ALA A 203 7.61 7.38 -0.66
N LEU A 204 6.65 8.31 -0.62
CA LEU A 204 5.21 8.05 -0.50
C LEU A 204 4.48 8.37 -1.80
N CYS A 205 3.53 7.53 -2.14
CA CYS A 205 2.54 7.72 -3.20
C CYS A 205 1.20 7.11 -2.80
N SER A 206 0.20 7.32 -3.63
CA SER A 206 -1.10 6.66 -3.57
C SER A 206 -1.23 5.63 -4.69
N GLY A 207 -2.15 4.70 -4.55
CA GLY A 207 -2.50 3.74 -5.59
C GLY A 207 -3.92 3.25 -5.46
N THR A 208 -4.40 2.56 -6.49
CA THR A 208 -5.75 1.98 -6.50
C THR A 208 -5.67 0.51 -6.87
N LEU A 209 -6.26 -0.35 -6.04
CA LEU A 209 -6.45 -1.78 -6.30
C LEU A 209 -7.50 -1.96 -7.39
N MET A 210 -7.12 -2.58 -8.51
CA MET A 210 -7.90 -2.65 -9.73
C MET A 210 -8.53 -4.02 -9.92
N ASP A 211 -9.77 -4.04 -10.34
CA ASP A 211 -10.38 -5.23 -10.95
C ASP A 211 -9.86 -5.46 -12.36
N ASN A 212 -9.93 -6.70 -12.82
CA ASN A 212 -9.69 -7.04 -14.21
C ASN A 212 -10.91 -7.75 -14.81
N THR A 213 -10.98 -7.87 -16.12
CA THR A 213 -12.14 -8.47 -16.79
C THR A 213 -12.29 -9.98 -16.55
N ALA A 214 -11.29 -10.64 -16.00
CA ALA A 214 -11.40 -12.05 -15.54
C ALA A 214 -11.98 -12.18 -14.12
N HIS A 215 -12.03 -11.07 -13.36
CA HIS A 215 -12.47 -11.05 -11.96
C HIS A 215 -11.75 -12.06 -11.07
N ASP A 216 -10.47 -12.35 -11.37
CA ASP A 216 -9.65 -13.37 -10.72
C ASP A 216 -9.01 -12.89 -9.42
N ARG A 217 -9.26 -11.62 -9.03
CA ARG A 217 -8.76 -10.97 -7.81
C ARG A 217 -7.24 -10.91 -7.70
N ARG A 218 -6.56 -10.89 -8.83
CA ARG A 218 -5.13 -10.55 -8.83
C ARG A 218 -4.94 -9.21 -8.13
N PRO A 219 -3.96 -9.08 -7.22
CA PRO A 219 -3.75 -7.85 -6.45
C PRO A 219 -3.04 -6.79 -7.31
N LEU A 220 -3.74 -6.31 -8.34
CA LEU A 220 -3.26 -5.32 -9.30
C LEU A 220 -3.44 -3.93 -8.73
N ILE A 221 -2.37 -3.14 -8.66
CA ILE A 221 -2.43 -1.74 -8.21
C ILE A 221 -1.98 -0.83 -9.33
N LEU A 222 -2.82 0.17 -9.64
CA LEU A 222 -2.49 1.25 -10.56
C LEU A 222 -2.00 2.45 -9.76
N THR A 223 -0.90 3.07 -10.21
CA THR A 223 -0.28 4.25 -9.59
C THR A 223 0.44 5.09 -10.64
N ALA A 224 1.01 6.23 -10.26
CA ALA A 224 1.75 7.09 -11.17
C ALA A 224 3.14 6.53 -11.52
N ASN A 225 3.61 6.77 -12.75
CA ASN A 225 4.94 6.37 -13.18
C ASN A 225 6.03 7.20 -12.51
N HIS A 226 5.79 8.51 -12.29
CA HIS A 226 6.73 9.38 -11.58
C HIS A 226 6.90 9.02 -10.09
N CYS A 227 6.10 8.08 -9.53
CA CYS A 227 6.37 7.46 -8.23
C CYS A 227 7.67 6.64 -8.24
N GLY A 228 8.22 6.34 -9.41
CA GLY A 228 9.56 5.77 -9.56
C GLY A 228 9.64 4.28 -9.26
N ILE A 229 8.53 3.54 -9.40
CA ILE A 229 8.56 2.08 -9.25
C ILE A 229 9.20 1.47 -10.50
N THR A 230 10.37 0.90 -10.33
CA THR A 230 11.14 0.19 -11.36
C THR A 230 11.06 -1.31 -11.15
N THR A 231 11.56 -2.10 -12.10
CA THR A 231 11.69 -3.56 -11.92
C THR A 231 12.57 -3.91 -10.73
N ASN A 232 13.59 -3.09 -10.46
CA ASN A 232 14.58 -3.36 -9.40
C ASN A 232 14.05 -3.04 -8.00
N ASN A 233 13.22 -1.99 -7.85
CA ASN A 233 12.71 -1.57 -6.55
C ASN A 233 11.25 -1.97 -6.29
N ALA A 234 10.55 -2.58 -7.25
CA ALA A 234 9.15 -2.98 -7.06
C ALA A 234 8.95 -3.85 -5.81
N ARG A 235 9.94 -4.68 -5.47
CA ARG A 235 9.88 -5.55 -4.28
C ARG A 235 9.96 -4.80 -2.95
N SER A 236 10.39 -3.53 -2.98
CA SER A 236 10.38 -2.64 -1.82
C SER A 236 9.03 -1.97 -1.60
N VAL A 237 8.09 -2.13 -2.52
CA VAL A 237 6.78 -1.49 -2.40
C VAL A 237 6.02 -2.08 -1.24
N THR A 238 5.55 -1.21 -0.37
CA THR A 238 4.63 -1.55 0.72
C THR A 238 3.29 -0.89 0.43
N ALA A 239 2.22 -1.67 0.37
CA ALA A 239 0.85 -1.20 0.21
C ALA A 239 0.13 -1.24 1.56
N LEU A 240 -0.23 -0.07 2.08
CA LEU A 240 -1.00 0.08 3.32
C LEU A 240 -2.47 0.29 2.97
N PHE A 241 -3.28 -0.68 3.33
CA PHE A 241 -4.73 -0.68 3.17
C PHE A 241 -5.43 -0.03 4.36
N ASN A 242 -6.66 0.38 4.18
CA ASN A 242 -7.55 0.90 5.24
C ASN A 242 -6.95 2.05 6.08
N TYR A 243 -5.92 2.73 5.59
CA TYR A 243 -5.35 3.86 6.31
C TYR A 243 -6.28 5.07 6.22
N ALA A 244 -7.30 5.06 7.05
CA ALA A 244 -8.33 6.08 7.15
C ALA A 244 -8.78 6.22 8.59
N ARG A 245 -9.24 7.42 8.99
CA ARG A 245 -9.88 7.62 10.28
C ARG A 245 -11.19 6.85 10.36
N SER A 246 -11.59 6.49 11.55
CA SER A 246 -12.86 5.79 11.79
C SER A 246 -14.09 6.70 11.71
N GLY A 247 -13.89 8.02 11.76
CA GLY A 247 -14.94 9.04 11.64
C GLY A 247 -14.41 10.33 11.00
N CYS A 248 -15.28 11.20 10.55
CA CYS A 248 -14.93 12.50 9.97
C CYS A 248 -14.13 13.32 11.00
N ASP A 249 -12.94 13.74 10.64
CA ASP A 249 -11.98 14.51 11.45
C ASP A 249 -11.73 13.92 12.85
N SER A 250 -12.01 12.62 13.02
CA SER A 250 -11.99 11.99 14.33
C SER A 250 -11.58 10.51 14.28
N GLY A 251 -11.10 10.00 15.42
CA GLY A 251 -10.66 8.63 15.57
C GLY A 251 -9.22 8.41 15.06
N THR A 252 -8.75 7.19 15.23
CA THR A 252 -7.41 6.76 14.85
C THR A 252 -7.44 5.92 13.58
N ALA A 253 -6.38 5.99 12.79
CA ALA A 253 -6.12 5.11 11.66
C ALA A 253 -5.16 3.99 12.06
N SER A 254 -5.33 2.81 11.45
CA SER A 254 -4.44 1.66 11.67
C SER A 254 -3.33 1.62 10.63
N LEU A 255 -2.12 1.28 11.07
CA LEU A 255 -0.97 1.02 10.20
C LEU A 255 -0.71 -0.50 10.01
N ASN A 256 -1.65 -1.36 10.39
CA ASN A 256 -1.44 -2.81 10.46
C ASN A 256 -1.81 -3.56 9.16
N ASP A 257 -2.63 -2.96 8.29
CA ASP A 257 -3.13 -3.63 7.10
C ASP A 257 -2.13 -3.46 5.93
N ILE A 258 -0.99 -4.14 6.05
CA ILE A 258 0.15 -3.99 5.14
C ILE A 258 0.33 -5.25 4.28
N VAL A 259 0.59 -5.06 2.97
CA VAL A 259 1.13 -6.07 2.06
C VAL A 259 2.44 -5.56 1.49
N GLU A 260 3.50 -6.35 1.64
CA GLU A 260 4.84 -6.01 1.19
C GLU A 260 5.20 -6.75 -0.10
N GLY A 261 5.98 -6.07 -0.94
CA GLY A 261 6.51 -6.61 -2.18
C GLY A 261 5.54 -6.54 -3.35
N ALA A 262 6.06 -6.11 -4.49
CA ALA A 262 5.34 -6.08 -5.75
C ALA A 262 6.25 -6.45 -6.92
N ARG A 263 5.67 -6.72 -8.07
CA ARG A 263 6.33 -6.76 -9.37
C ARG A 263 5.73 -5.72 -10.30
N ARG A 264 6.55 -5.02 -11.06
CA ARG A 264 6.08 -4.08 -12.06
C ARG A 264 5.64 -4.84 -13.31
N LEU A 265 4.39 -4.66 -13.72
CA LEU A 265 3.82 -5.32 -14.89
C LEU A 265 3.90 -4.46 -16.15
N GLY A 266 3.59 -3.17 -16.05
CA GLY A 266 3.53 -2.28 -17.19
C GLY A 266 3.68 -0.81 -16.82
N VAL A 267 4.06 -0.02 -17.80
CA VAL A 267 4.24 1.44 -17.68
C VAL A 267 3.67 2.10 -18.95
N SER A 268 3.04 3.25 -18.79
CA SER A 268 2.78 4.23 -19.81
C SER A 268 3.40 5.56 -19.38
N THR A 269 4.37 6.05 -20.13
CA THR A 269 5.01 7.35 -19.90
C THR A 269 4.09 8.49 -20.31
N GLU A 270 3.32 8.32 -21.36
CA GLU A 270 2.39 9.29 -21.90
C GLU A 270 1.19 9.54 -21.00
N ALA A 271 0.79 8.54 -20.21
CA ALA A 271 -0.26 8.65 -19.19
C ALA A 271 0.30 8.70 -17.78
N ASP A 272 1.61 8.81 -17.59
CA ASP A 272 2.27 8.78 -16.29
C ASP A 272 1.73 7.65 -15.38
N THR A 273 1.56 6.46 -15.92
CA THR A 273 0.89 5.35 -15.22
C THR A 273 1.78 4.14 -15.12
N THR A 274 1.80 3.51 -13.94
CA THR A 274 2.45 2.22 -13.68
C THR A 274 1.43 1.23 -13.10
N LEU A 275 1.42 0.03 -13.64
CA LEU A 275 0.69 -1.12 -13.10
C LEU A 275 1.67 -2.05 -12.39
N ILE A 276 1.38 -2.36 -11.14
CA ILE A 276 2.10 -3.35 -10.34
C ILE A 276 1.14 -4.45 -9.87
N GLU A 277 1.72 -5.58 -9.50
CA GLU A 277 1.00 -6.66 -8.84
C GLU A 277 1.73 -7.00 -7.54
N LEU A 278 1.00 -7.03 -6.42
CA LEU A 278 1.58 -7.45 -5.15
C LEU A 278 2.02 -8.92 -5.23
N THR A 279 3.12 -9.26 -4.58
CA THR A 279 3.67 -10.64 -4.59
C THR A 279 2.94 -11.58 -3.64
N SER A 280 2.16 -11.04 -2.73
CA SER A 280 1.36 -11.78 -1.76
C SER A 280 -0.13 -11.48 -1.93
N THR A 281 -0.97 -12.43 -1.56
CA THR A 281 -2.43 -12.24 -1.53
C THR A 281 -2.82 -11.25 -0.44
N ILE A 282 -3.85 -10.44 -0.71
CA ILE A 282 -4.41 -9.52 0.28
C ILE A 282 -5.23 -10.32 1.28
N PRO A 283 -4.96 -10.24 2.59
CA PRO A 283 -5.74 -10.92 3.61
C PRO A 283 -7.23 -10.55 3.53
N PRO A 284 -8.16 -11.52 3.55
CA PRO A 284 -9.60 -11.23 3.49
C PRO A 284 -10.08 -10.30 4.61
N ALA A 285 -9.43 -10.35 5.77
CA ALA A 285 -9.73 -9.49 6.92
C ALA A 285 -9.57 -7.99 6.62
N PHE A 286 -8.77 -7.62 5.62
CA PHE A 286 -8.63 -6.22 5.20
C PHE A 286 -9.91 -5.67 4.54
N GLY A 287 -10.79 -6.54 4.06
CA GLY A 287 -12.03 -6.15 3.38
C GLY A 287 -11.76 -5.24 2.18
N ALA A 288 -10.59 -5.39 1.54
CA ALA A 288 -10.21 -4.62 0.36
C ALA A 288 -11.22 -4.79 -0.77
N ARG A 289 -11.42 -3.74 -1.55
CA ARG A 289 -12.29 -3.74 -2.73
C ARG A 289 -11.46 -3.48 -3.98
N TYR A 290 -11.94 -3.96 -5.10
CA TYR A 290 -11.32 -3.83 -6.40
C TYR A 290 -12.10 -2.79 -7.20
N ALA A 291 -11.42 -1.75 -7.69
CA ALA A 291 -12.06 -0.68 -8.43
C ALA A 291 -12.36 -1.11 -9.86
N ALA A 292 -13.57 -0.83 -10.31
CA ALA A 292 -13.91 -0.83 -11.73
C ALA A 292 -13.15 0.28 -12.46
N TRP A 293 -13.01 0.16 -13.78
CA TRP A 293 -12.32 1.14 -14.60
C TRP A 293 -13.01 1.39 -15.94
N ASN A 294 -12.74 2.57 -16.52
CA ASN A 294 -13.22 2.98 -17.84
C ASN A 294 -12.08 3.61 -18.64
N ALA A 295 -11.64 2.91 -19.67
CA ALA A 295 -10.58 3.33 -20.59
C ALA A 295 -11.13 3.74 -21.96
N ARG A 296 -12.37 4.20 -22.05
CA ARG A 296 -12.93 4.76 -23.28
C ARG A 296 -12.29 6.09 -23.63
N PRO A 297 -12.11 6.37 -24.93
CA PRO A 297 -11.53 7.64 -25.36
C PRO A 297 -12.46 8.82 -25.04
N PRO A 298 -11.91 10.05 -24.93
CA PRO A 298 -12.70 11.25 -24.65
C PRO A 298 -13.84 11.52 -25.64
N SER A 299 -13.73 11.02 -26.87
CA SER A 299 -14.80 11.10 -27.86
C SER A 299 -16.06 10.28 -27.51
N GLU A 300 -15.92 9.31 -26.62
CA GLU A 300 -17.01 8.42 -26.18
C GLU A 300 -17.47 8.69 -24.74
N ALA A 301 -16.54 9.07 -23.85
CA ALA A 301 -16.83 9.23 -22.44
C ALA A 301 -15.94 10.31 -21.80
N ILE A 302 -16.52 11.45 -21.52
CA ILE A 302 -15.90 12.50 -20.69
C ILE A 302 -16.50 12.38 -19.28
N PRO A 303 -15.68 12.22 -18.24
CA PRO A 303 -16.16 12.23 -16.85
C PRO A 303 -16.87 13.55 -16.52
N GLN A 304 -18.13 13.48 -16.13
CA GLN A 304 -18.96 14.67 -15.91
C GLN A 304 -18.80 15.21 -14.49
N GLN A 305 -18.68 14.34 -13.52
CA GLN A 305 -18.47 14.61 -12.11
C GLN A 305 -17.85 13.37 -11.45
N GLY A 306 -17.36 13.50 -10.23
CA GLY A 306 -16.80 12.34 -9.53
C GLY A 306 -15.91 12.73 -8.37
N ALA A 307 -14.98 11.83 -8.06
CA ALA A 307 -14.06 11.98 -6.93
C ALA A 307 -12.64 11.56 -7.25
N ALA A 308 -11.69 12.10 -6.51
CA ALA A 308 -10.38 11.47 -6.35
C ALA A 308 -10.21 10.97 -4.90
N LEU A 309 -9.55 9.83 -4.77
CA LEU A 309 -9.20 9.24 -3.48
C LEU A 309 -7.68 9.04 -3.41
N HIS A 310 -7.06 9.54 -2.35
CA HIS A 310 -5.61 9.67 -2.26
C HIS A 310 -5.12 9.84 -0.82
N HIS A 311 -3.79 9.86 -0.64
CA HIS A 311 -3.10 10.04 0.63
C HIS A 311 -2.15 11.27 0.57
N PRO A 312 -2.70 12.50 0.71
CA PRO A 312 -1.89 13.72 0.65
C PRO A 312 -0.94 13.78 1.84
N ASP A 313 0.31 14.15 1.60
CA ASP A 313 1.43 14.14 2.56
C ASP A 313 1.64 12.80 3.30
N GLY A 314 1.09 11.70 2.74
CA GLY A 314 1.08 10.40 3.38
C GLY A 314 0.07 10.27 4.53
N ASP A 315 -0.80 11.27 4.73
CA ASP A 315 -1.87 11.28 5.73
C ASP A 315 -2.93 10.20 5.44
N VAL A 316 -3.85 10.06 6.34
CA VAL A 316 -5.04 9.20 6.19
C VAL A 316 -5.76 9.52 4.88
N ARG A 317 -6.46 8.54 4.36
CA ARG A 317 -7.16 8.66 3.07
C ARG A 317 -8.11 9.84 3.04
N LYS A 318 -7.96 10.67 2.01
CA LYS A 318 -8.76 11.85 1.73
C LYS A 318 -9.57 11.66 0.45
N ILE A 319 -10.60 12.50 0.31
CA ILE A 319 -11.45 12.56 -0.87
C ILE A 319 -11.52 14.00 -1.37
N SER A 320 -11.49 14.16 -2.69
CA SER A 320 -11.71 15.44 -3.38
C SER A 320 -12.80 15.26 -4.42
N LEU A 321 -13.75 16.20 -4.49
CA LEU A 321 -14.94 16.10 -5.35
C LEU A 321 -14.89 17.14 -6.47
N TYR A 322 -15.17 16.72 -7.70
CA TYR A 322 -15.42 17.59 -8.85
C TYR A 322 -16.82 17.39 -9.38
N VAL A 323 -17.47 18.48 -9.81
CA VAL A 323 -18.86 18.49 -10.28
C VAL A 323 -19.00 19.15 -11.66
N THR A 324 -17.88 19.50 -12.28
CA THR A 324 -17.81 20.03 -13.65
C THR A 324 -17.11 19.00 -14.54
N PRO A 325 -17.54 18.87 -15.80
CA PRO A 325 -16.89 17.92 -16.73
C PRO A 325 -15.39 18.10 -16.77
N ALA A 326 -14.67 16.97 -16.70
CA ALA A 326 -13.23 16.95 -16.88
C ALA A 326 -12.89 17.45 -18.30
N ARG A 327 -11.79 18.17 -18.42
CA ARG A 327 -11.25 18.63 -19.70
C ARG A 327 -10.10 17.72 -20.11
N THR A 328 -9.84 17.59 -21.39
CA THR A 328 -8.64 16.90 -21.88
C THR A 328 -7.53 17.90 -22.16
N ARG A 329 -6.30 17.52 -21.86
CA ARG A 329 -5.11 18.24 -22.29
C ARG A 329 -4.00 17.24 -22.60
N GLU A 330 -3.39 17.41 -23.78
CA GLU A 330 -2.26 16.60 -24.24
C GLU A 330 -0.95 17.28 -23.85
N ASN A 331 0.09 16.47 -23.57
CA ASN A 331 1.46 16.92 -23.30
C ASN A 331 1.53 18.02 -22.22
N VAL A 332 0.80 17.82 -21.11
CA VAL A 332 0.89 18.75 -19.98
C VAL A 332 2.23 18.53 -19.28
N SER A 333 3.07 19.55 -19.28
CA SER A 333 4.33 19.49 -18.52
C SER A 333 4.06 19.59 -17.00
N VAL A 334 4.33 18.53 -16.30
CA VAL A 334 4.25 18.44 -14.83
C VAL A 334 5.67 18.45 -14.28
N SER A 335 5.92 19.35 -13.34
CA SER A 335 7.17 19.40 -12.62
C SER A 335 6.89 19.57 -11.12
N SER A 336 7.63 18.88 -10.29
CA SER A 336 7.59 19.07 -8.84
C SER A 336 9.02 19.12 -8.30
N GLY A 337 9.49 20.32 -7.98
CA GLY A 337 10.80 20.53 -7.34
C GLY A 337 11.96 19.84 -8.06
N LEU A 338 12.51 18.79 -7.46
CA LEU A 338 13.67 18.03 -7.96
C LEU A 338 13.36 16.98 -9.04
N LEU A 339 12.10 16.70 -9.35
CA LEU A 339 11.79 15.83 -10.47
C LEU A 339 11.99 16.60 -11.75
N SER A 340 12.83 16.09 -12.65
CA SER A 340 12.84 16.52 -14.04
C SER A 340 11.40 16.47 -14.54
N GLY A 341 10.89 17.57 -15.10
CA GLY A 341 9.53 17.64 -15.62
C GLY A 341 9.27 16.50 -16.61
N PHE A 342 8.05 16.02 -16.63
CA PHE A 342 7.57 15.03 -17.58
C PHE A 342 6.25 15.53 -18.20
N ASP A 343 5.95 15.06 -19.39
CA ASP A 343 4.71 15.41 -20.08
C ASP A 343 3.68 14.30 -19.88
N VAL A 344 2.40 14.68 -19.74
CA VAL A 344 1.30 13.74 -19.54
C VAL A 344 0.07 14.12 -20.36
N ASP A 345 -0.57 13.12 -20.96
CA ASP A 345 -1.90 13.24 -21.58
C ASP A 345 -2.97 13.07 -20.50
N ALA A 346 -3.61 14.16 -20.10
CA ALA A 346 -4.35 14.22 -18.86
C ALA A 346 -5.85 14.53 -19.01
N TRP A 347 -6.62 14.03 -18.06
CA TRP A 347 -7.84 14.69 -17.58
C TRP A 347 -7.43 15.87 -16.72
N VAL A 348 -8.08 17.01 -16.89
CA VAL A 348 -7.91 18.21 -16.09
C VAL A 348 -9.19 18.45 -15.31
N VAL A 349 -9.07 18.51 -13.98
CA VAL A 349 -10.19 18.71 -13.06
C VAL A 349 -9.94 19.93 -12.16
N ASN A 350 -11.02 20.57 -11.73
CA ASN A 350 -11.03 21.57 -10.68
C ASN A 350 -11.90 21.04 -9.54
N TRP A 351 -11.47 21.26 -8.32
CA TRP A 351 -12.18 20.76 -7.14
C TRP A 351 -13.28 21.70 -6.69
N GLN A 352 -14.45 21.14 -6.41
CA GLN A 352 -15.48 21.85 -5.66
C GLN A 352 -15.24 21.71 -4.15
N GLN A 353 -14.72 20.55 -3.73
CA GLN A 353 -14.40 20.27 -2.34
C GLN A 353 -13.12 19.43 -2.28
N GLY A 354 -12.28 19.69 -1.29
CA GLY A 354 -10.99 19.03 -1.17
C GLY A 354 -9.94 19.59 -2.13
N THR A 355 -8.80 18.96 -2.19
CA THR A 355 -7.67 19.25 -3.09
C THR A 355 -6.74 18.06 -3.11
N THR A 356 -5.62 18.14 -3.86
CA THR A 356 -4.51 17.18 -3.77
C THR A 356 -3.25 17.86 -3.25
N GLN A 357 -2.30 17.08 -2.75
CA GLN A 357 -0.99 17.52 -2.29
C GLN A 357 0.08 16.50 -2.67
N GLN A 358 1.33 16.76 -2.31
CA GLN A 358 2.41 15.77 -2.44
C GLN A 358 2.00 14.47 -1.72
N GLY A 359 2.38 13.31 -2.27
CA GLY A 359 1.92 12.01 -1.76
C GLY A 359 0.58 11.53 -2.34
N SER A 360 -0.27 12.44 -2.82
CA SER A 360 -1.50 12.09 -3.57
C SER A 360 -1.22 11.47 -4.93
N SER A 361 -0.01 11.61 -5.46
CA SER A 361 0.47 11.03 -6.73
C SER A 361 0.07 9.58 -6.89
N GLY A 362 -0.54 9.23 -8.03
CA GLY A 362 -1.07 7.88 -8.28
C GLY A 362 -2.46 7.60 -7.67
N GLY A 363 -3.03 8.54 -6.93
CA GLY A 363 -4.43 8.48 -6.48
C GLY A 363 -5.40 8.42 -7.65
N GLY A 364 -6.45 7.61 -7.53
CA GLY A 364 -7.40 7.37 -8.62
C GLY A 364 -8.39 8.52 -8.80
N LEU A 365 -8.64 8.92 -10.06
CA LEU A 365 -9.77 9.73 -10.47
C LEU A 365 -10.92 8.81 -10.88
N PHE A 366 -12.08 8.98 -10.27
CA PHE A 366 -13.28 8.20 -10.54
C PHE A 366 -14.34 9.10 -11.18
N ASN A 367 -15.06 8.55 -12.16
CA ASN A 367 -16.19 9.21 -12.80
C ASN A 367 -17.50 9.02 -12.01
N GLU A 368 -18.59 9.56 -12.51
CA GLU A 368 -19.95 9.49 -11.93
C GLU A 368 -20.48 8.06 -11.75
N SER A 369 -19.94 7.07 -12.43
CA SER A 369 -20.30 5.66 -12.25
C SER A 369 -19.37 4.93 -11.27
N GLY A 370 -18.42 5.63 -10.64
CA GLY A 370 -17.46 5.06 -9.73
C GLY A 370 -16.33 4.27 -10.40
N ALA A 371 -16.19 4.36 -11.72
CA ALA A 371 -15.12 3.72 -12.47
C ALA A 371 -13.87 4.63 -12.51
N LEU A 372 -12.69 4.04 -12.30
CA LEU A 372 -11.41 4.75 -12.43
C LEU A 372 -11.17 5.12 -13.89
N VAL A 373 -10.83 6.40 -14.13
CA VAL A 373 -10.58 6.96 -15.47
C VAL A 373 -9.16 7.51 -15.61
N GLY A 374 -8.42 7.65 -14.53
CA GLY A 374 -7.05 8.16 -14.55
C GLY A 374 -6.38 8.11 -13.18
N VAL A 375 -5.08 8.45 -13.16
CA VAL A 375 -4.26 8.53 -11.94
C VAL A 375 -3.61 9.90 -11.81
N LEU A 376 -3.48 10.42 -10.59
CA LEU A 376 -2.92 11.75 -10.35
C LEU A 376 -1.45 11.84 -10.74
N SER A 377 -1.15 12.77 -11.64
CA SER A 377 0.22 13.13 -12.03
C SER A 377 0.73 14.38 -11.31
N GLY A 378 -0.15 15.32 -10.99
CA GLY A 378 0.19 16.56 -10.30
C GLY A 378 -0.81 17.66 -10.63
N GLY A 379 -0.48 18.90 -10.23
CA GLY A 379 -1.34 20.03 -10.50
C GLY A 379 -0.91 21.30 -9.80
N THR A 380 -1.79 22.29 -9.85
CA THR A 380 -1.63 23.59 -9.21
C THR A 380 -2.68 23.84 -8.12
N ALA A 381 -3.65 22.92 -7.98
CA ALA A 381 -4.64 23.00 -6.91
C ALA A 381 -3.98 22.85 -5.53
N SER A 382 -4.43 23.63 -4.57
CA SER A 382 -4.00 23.58 -3.16
C SER A 382 -5.02 24.31 -2.30
N CYS A 383 -4.87 24.23 -0.96
CA CYS A 383 -5.69 25.05 -0.06
C CYS A 383 -5.54 26.55 -0.31
N GLN A 384 -4.37 26.98 -0.80
CA GLN A 384 -4.07 28.37 -1.15
C GLN A 384 -4.50 28.73 -2.59
N ASN A 385 -4.68 27.71 -3.45
CA ASN A 385 -5.14 27.87 -4.84
C ASN A 385 -6.29 26.91 -5.15
N PRO A 386 -7.47 27.06 -4.57
CA PRO A 386 -8.58 26.12 -4.70
C PRO A 386 -9.15 26.01 -6.12
N ASN A 387 -8.88 27.01 -6.97
CA ASN A 387 -9.31 27.03 -8.38
C ASN A 387 -8.20 26.51 -9.32
N GLY A 388 -7.12 25.97 -8.78
CA GLY A 388 -6.04 25.38 -9.58
C GLY A 388 -6.52 24.17 -10.36
N ASP A 389 -5.78 23.83 -11.42
CA ASP A 389 -5.98 22.63 -12.21
C ASP A 389 -5.19 21.47 -11.62
N ASP A 390 -5.81 20.30 -11.50
CA ASP A 390 -5.10 19.04 -11.25
C ASP A 390 -5.18 18.13 -12.49
N PHE A 391 -4.06 17.43 -12.74
CA PHE A 391 -3.83 16.63 -13.93
C PHE A 391 -3.78 15.15 -13.58
N PHE A 392 -4.65 14.37 -14.21
CA PHE A 392 -4.71 12.92 -14.07
C PHE A 392 -4.38 12.24 -15.38
N GLY A 393 -3.30 11.46 -15.42
CA GLY A 393 -2.98 10.66 -16.60
C GLY A 393 -4.14 9.76 -17.00
N ARG A 394 -4.57 9.86 -18.27
CA ARG A 394 -5.77 9.18 -18.77
C ARG A 394 -5.54 7.68 -18.88
N LEU A 395 -6.42 6.89 -18.27
CA LEU A 395 -6.34 5.43 -18.37
C LEU A 395 -6.48 4.95 -19.82
N GLU A 396 -7.31 5.60 -20.63
CA GLU A 396 -7.43 5.34 -22.07
C GLU A 396 -6.08 5.45 -22.77
N ARG A 397 -5.30 6.47 -22.40
CA ARG A 397 -3.96 6.66 -22.98
C ARG A 397 -3.00 5.56 -22.51
N ALA A 398 -3.08 5.18 -21.25
CA ALA A 398 -2.30 4.04 -20.72
C ALA A 398 -2.62 2.73 -21.46
N PHE A 399 -3.89 2.47 -21.78
CA PHE A 399 -4.31 1.32 -22.60
C PHE A 399 -3.77 1.36 -24.02
N SER A 400 -3.73 2.53 -24.65
CA SER A 400 -3.26 2.68 -26.03
C SER A 400 -1.75 2.63 -26.18
N THR A 401 -0.98 2.98 -25.13
CA THR A 401 0.48 3.07 -25.15
C THR A 401 1.19 1.93 -24.43
N SER A 402 0.45 1.15 -23.63
CA SER A 402 1.00 0.01 -22.88
C SER A 402 0.14 -1.24 -23.02
N THR A 403 0.54 -2.14 -23.90
CA THR A 403 -0.13 -3.45 -24.05
C THR A 403 -0.08 -4.26 -22.77
N ALA A 404 0.95 -4.08 -21.95
CA ALA A 404 1.06 -4.76 -20.66
C ALA A 404 -0.02 -4.29 -19.68
N ILE A 405 -0.30 -2.98 -19.60
CA ILE A 405 -1.40 -2.45 -18.78
C ILE A 405 -2.74 -2.98 -19.32
N ALA A 406 -2.98 -2.80 -20.61
CA ALA A 406 -4.22 -3.22 -21.26
C ALA A 406 -4.52 -4.71 -21.07
N ASN A 407 -3.55 -5.60 -21.33
CA ASN A 407 -3.75 -7.05 -21.24
C ASN A 407 -3.90 -7.55 -19.78
N ASN A 408 -3.30 -6.88 -18.80
CA ASN A 408 -3.47 -7.29 -17.40
C ASN A 408 -4.80 -6.81 -16.80
N LEU A 409 -5.29 -5.65 -17.21
CA LEU A 409 -6.61 -5.15 -16.79
C LEU A 409 -7.75 -5.76 -17.61
N ASP A 410 -7.50 -6.14 -18.85
CA ASP A 410 -8.47 -6.78 -19.75
C ASP A 410 -7.95 -8.11 -20.33
N PRO A 411 -7.65 -9.11 -19.49
CA PRO A 411 -7.11 -10.39 -19.96
C PRO A 411 -8.11 -11.21 -20.80
N VAL A 412 -9.40 -11.02 -20.59
CA VAL A 412 -10.45 -11.78 -21.30
C VAL A 412 -10.60 -11.34 -22.76
N ASN A 413 -10.45 -10.04 -23.03
CA ASN A 413 -10.62 -9.48 -24.36
C ASN A 413 -9.29 -8.99 -24.98
N GLY A 414 -8.15 -9.34 -24.40
CA GLY A 414 -6.83 -8.99 -24.92
C GLY A 414 -6.56 -7.50 -24.93
N GLY A 415 -7.10 -6.75 -23.97
CA GLY A 415 -6.88 -5.30 -23.84
C GLY A 415 -7.78 -4.43 -24.72
N THR A 416 -8.88 -4.95 -25.24
CA THR A 416 -9.76 -4.23 -26.18
C THR A 416 -11.10 -3.77 -25.61
N ALA A 417 -11.52 -4.30 -24.43
CA ALA A 417 -12.84 -4.01 -23.86
C ALA A 417 -13.05 -2.56 -23.43
N ARG A 418 -11.99 -1.81 -23.12
CA ARG A 418 -12.04 -0.40 -22.70
C ARG A 418 -12.91 -0.11 -21.47
N LEU A 419 -13.49 -1.12 -20.85
CA LEU A 419 -14.36 -1.02 -19.70
C LEU A 419 -14.33 -2.33 -18.93
N SER A 420 -14.21 -2.31 -17.61
CA SER A 420 -14.39 -3.51 -16.81
C SER A 420 -15.88 -3.85 -16.68
N SER A 421 -16.20 -5.13 -16.52
CA SER A 421 -17.58 -5.59 -16.35
C SER A 421 -18.17 -5.19 -14.98
N ALA A 422 -17.36 -4.82 -14.02
CA ALA A 422 -17.79 -4.30 -12.72
C ALA A 422 -18.21 -2.82 -12.86
N THR A 423 -19.22 -2.56 -13.66
CA THR A 423 -19.70 -1.19 -13.96
C THR A 423 -20.80 -0.70 -13.05
N GLY A 424 -21.08 -1.40 -11.97
CA GLY A 424 -22.08 -0.93 -11.02
C GLY A 424 -21.60 0.35 -10.35
N GLY A 425 -22.18 1.47 -10.67
CA GLY A 425 -22.21 2.60 -9.73
C GLY A 425 -22.56 2.03 -8.36
N SER A 426 -22.01 2.54 -7.28
CA SER A 426 -22.24 2.02 -5.92
C SER A 426 -21.75 0.61 -5.58
N GLY A 427 -20.71 0.14 -6.22
CA GLY A 427 -19.80 -0.80 -5.61
C GLY A 427 -20.24 -2.21 -5.24
N ASP A 428 -21.36 -2.64 -5.73
CA ASP A 428 -21.86 -4.00 -5.45
C ASP A 428 -21.28 -5.04 -6.43
N GLY A 429 -20.39 -4.62 -7.30
CA GLY A 429 -20.01 -5.32 -8.50
C GLY A 429 -19.16 -6.56 -8.34
N LEU A 430 -18.50 -6.76 -7.19
CA LEU A 430 -17.71 -7.98 -7.00
C LEU A 430 -18.41 -8.89 -6.02
N PRO A 431 -18.62 -10.17 -6.40
CA PRO A 431 -19.14 -11.15 -5.44
C PRO A 431 -18.22 -11.22 -4.22
N PRO A 432 -18.75 -11.49 -3.02
CA PRO A 432 -17.92 -11.70 -1.85
C PRO A 432 -16.87 -12.76 -2.17
N LEU A 433 -15.68 -12.63 -1.59
CA LEU A 433 -14.66 -13.68 -1.66
C LEU A 433 -15.35 -15.00 -1.31
N ALA A 434 -15.35 -15.96 -2.22
CA ALA A 434 -15.75 -17.29 -1.87
C ALA A 434 -14.78 -17.78 -0.79
N ASP A 435 -15.28 -17.95 0.42
CA ASP A 435 -14.56 -18.71 1.44
C ASP A 435 -14.21 -20.04 0.78
N GLY A 436 -12.94 -20.43 0.86
CA GLY A 436 -12.45 -21.71 0.33
C GLY A 436 -13.03 -22.90 1.11
N GLY A 437 -14.33 -23.09 1.03
CA GLY A 437 -15.10 -24.18 1.59
C GLY A 437 -16.20 -24.54 0.60
N GLY A 438 -16.04 -25.66 -0.10
CA GLY A 438 -17.03 -26.19 -1.02
C GLY A 438 -18.39 -26.39 -0.35
N GLY A 439 -19.38 -25.65 -0.81
CA GLY A 439 -20.78 -25.78 -0.43
C GLY A 439 -21.66 -25.30 -1.56
N SER A 440 -22.26 -26.22 -2.26
CA SER A 440 -23.18 -26.10 -3.39
C SER A 440 -24.30 -25.07 -3.13
N GLY A 441 -24.17 -23.89 -3.72
CA GLY A 441 -25.20 -22.85 -3.73
C GLY A 441 -26.36 -23.11 -4.71
N LEU A 442 -27.05 -24.25 -4.61
CA LEU A 442 -28.21 -24.56 -5.43
C LEU A 442 -29.51 -24.75 -4.65
N SER A 443 -29.57 -24.34 -3.38
CA SER A 443 -30.75 -24.62 -2.53
C SER A 443 -31.56 -23.40 -2.06
N LEU A 444 -31.22 -22.16 -2.38
CA LEU A 444 -32.01 -21.00 -1.92
C LEU A 444 -33.00 -20.43 -2.96
N LEU A 445 -32.88 -20.76 -4.24
CA LEU A 445 -33.85 -20.29 -5.25
C LEU A 445 -35.12 -21.17 -5.33
N ALA A 446 -35.09 -22.41 -4.81
CA ALA A 446 -36.24 -23.32 -4.82
C ALA A 446 -37.20 -23.10 -3.63
N LEU A 447 -36.80 -22.37 -2.57
CA LEU A 447 -37.67 -22.16 -1.41
C LEU A 447 -38.52 -20.87 -1.51
N MET A 448 -38.17 -19.89 -2.34
CA MET A 448 -38.98 -18.68 -2.52
C MET A 448 -40.15 -18.85 -3.52
N THR A 449 -40.11 -19.82 -4.42
CA THR A 449 -41.22 -20.11 -5.34
C THR A 449 -42.34 -20.95 -4.71
N ALA A 450 -42.04 -21.68 -3.62
CA ALA A 450 -43.07 -22.50 -2.93
C ALA A 450 -43.93 -21.70 -1.93
N LEU A 451 -43.50 -20.51 -1.51
CA LEU A 451 -44.23 -19.64 -0.58
C LEU A 451 -45.20 -18.65 -1.25
N LEU A 452 -45.12 -18.50 -2.58
CA LEU A 452 -46.04 -17.65 -3.35
C LEU A 452 -47.21 -18.39 -3.97
N ALA A 453 -47.20 -19.75 -3.98
CA ALA A 453 -48.28 -20.56 -4.52
C ALA A 453 -49.35 -21.00 -3.46
N GLY A 454 -49.13 -20.70 -2.17
CA GLY A 454 -49.98 -21.14 -1.06
C GLY A 454 -51.04 -20.13 -0.57
N ARG A 455 -51.26 -19.01 -1.26
CA ARG A 455 -52.19 -17.95 -0.81
C ARG A 455 -53.27 -17.59 -1.84
N ARG A 456 -53.82 -18.58 -2.53
CA ARG A 456 -55.05 -18.39 -3.32
C ARG A 456 -55.96 -19.57 -3.15
N VAL A 457 -56.64 -19.67 -2.04
CA VAL A 457 -57.97 -20.28 -1.90
C VAL A 457 -58.48 -19.87 -0.50
N LEU A 458 -59.44 -18.98 -0.46
CA LEU A 458 -60.55 -18.82 0.46
C LEU A 458 -61.01 -17.35 0.49
N ALA A 459 -61.84 -16.98 -0.45
CA ALA A 459 -62.78 -15.90 -0.28
C ALA A 459 -64.12 -16.35 -0.86
N GLY A 460 -64.99 -16.80 -0.01
CA GLY A 460 -66.39 -17.04 -0.28
C GLY A 460 -67.21 -15.74 -0.24
N PRO A 461 -68.42 -15.67 -0.80
CA PRO A 461 -69.10 -14.43 -1.15
C PRO A 461 -69.82 -13.81 0.03
N ALA A 462 -69.64 -12.50 0.19
CA ALA A 462 -70.49 -11.66 1.08
C ALA A 462 -71.75 -11.24 0.33
N ARG A 463 -72.89 -11.53 0.95
CA ARG A 463 -74.24 -11.06 0.55
C ARG A 463 -74.44 -9.56 0.90
N ALA A 464 -75.19 -8.94 0.00
CA ALA A 464 -75.71 -7.59 0.19
C ALA A 464 -76.73 -7.52 1.37
N GLN A 465 -76.67 -6.46 2.13
CA GLN A 465 -77.69 -5.49 2.50
C GLN A 465 -77.04 -4.16 2.81
#